data_a154064b736a24074b036176ad7e9b9c
#
_entry.id   a154064b736a24074b036176ad7e9b9c
#
_cell.length_a   1.000
_cell.length_b   1.000
_cell.length_c   1.000
_cell.angle_alpha   90.00
_cell.angle_beta   90.00
_cell.angle_gamma   90.00
#
_symmetry.space_group_name_H-M   'P 1'
#
loop_
_entity.id
_entity.type
_entity.pdbx_description
1 polymer ?
#
loop_
_entity_poly.entity_id
_entity_poly.type
_entity_poly.pdbx_seq_one_letter_code
_entity_poly.pdbx_strand_id
1 'polypeptide(L)'
;MQYYIDSYSSMSYNIGIEVNNQMSDNRITSDLLRGHTDTMVLRLLSEADRYGYEIVKLIAERSGGEYELKEATTYSSVRRLETDGDIEWYWGDESQGGRRKYFRITPKGKATYARNKSNWQYAKRVLDRLL
;
A
#
# COMPACT_ATOMS: atom_id res chain seq x y z
N MET A 1 -4.50 -15.10 9.08
CA MET A 1 -4.34 -13.68 9.39
C MET A 1 -3.16 -13.37 10.29
N GLN A 2 -2.92 -14.16 11.30
CA GLN A 2 -1.79 -13.91 12.21
C GLN A 2 -0.46 -13.88 11.48
N TYR A 3 -0.21 -14.86 10.63
CA TYR A 3 1.00 -14.91 9.84
C TYR A 3 1.19 -13.67 8.96
N TYR A 4 0.11 -13.22 8.35
CA TYR A 4 0.09 -12.06 7.47
C TYR A 4 0.47 -10.79 8.24
N ILE A 5 -0.12 -10.61 9.42
CA ILE A 5 0.13 -9.44 10.25
C ILE A 5 1.55 -9.43 10.79
N ASP A 6 2.05 -10.58 11.22
CA ASP A 6 3.41 -10.69 11.73
C ASP A 6 4.45 -10.33 10.66
N SER A 7 4.19 -10.73 9.41
CA SER A 7 5.09 -10.37 8.31
C SER A 7 5.16 -8.87 8.09
N TYR A 8 4.05 -8.18 8.18
CA TYR A 8 4.01 -6.73 8.07
C TYR A 8 4.81 -6.08 9.20
N SER A 9 4.55 -6.48 10.42
CA SER A 9 5.20 -5.88 11.58
C SER A 9 6.71 -5.99 11.49
N SER A 10 7.20 -7.15 11.12
CA SER A 10 8.63 -7.40 11.00
C SER A 10 9.27 -6.51 9.94
N MET A 11 8.63 -6.38 8.79
CA MET A 11 9.16 -5.56 7.70
C MET A 11 9.13 -4.08 8.06
N SER A 12 8.02 -3.61 8.58
CA SER A 12 7.84 -2.21 8.93
C SER A 12 8.84 -1.78 9.99
N TYR A 13 9.08 -2.63 10.98
CA TYR A 13 10.00 -2.34 12.06
C TYR A 13 11.41 -2.09 11.53
N ASN A 14 11.90 -2.97 10.68
CA ASN A 14 13.26 -2.85 10.16
C ASN A 14 13.45 -1.59 9.32
N ILE A 15 12.50 -1.29 8.46
CA ILE A 15 12.55 -0.11 7.60
C ILE A 15 12.45 1.16 8.45
N GLY A 16 11.55 1.16 9.43
CA GLY A 16 11.34 2.31 10.29
C GLY A 16 12.60 2.70 11.07
N ILE A 17 13.33 1.71 11.57
CA ILE A 17 14.57 1.98 12.30
C ILE A 17 15.58 2.68 11.40
N GLU A 18 15.81 2.17 10.21
CA GLU A 18 16.79 2.74 9.30
C GLU A 18 16.43 4.18 8.92
N VAL A 19 15.18 4.39 8.56
CA VAL A 19 14.72 5.72 8.13
C VAL A 19 14.80 6.71 9.28
N ASN A 20 14.37 6.31 10.47
CA ASN A 20 14.39 7.21 11.62
C ASN A 20 15.79 7.68 11.97
N ASN A 21 16.80 6.85 11.80
CA ASN A 21 18.16 7.21 12.12
C ASN A 21 18.74 8.22 11.14
N GLN A 22 18.21 8.29 9.93
CA GLN A 22 18.78 9.11 8.88
C GLN A 22 17.89 10.27 8.43
N MET A 23 16.57 10.07 8.45
CA MET A 23 15.64 10.96 7.76
C MET A 23 14.46 11.37 8.62
N SER A 24 14.58 11.34 9.95
CA SER A 24 13.45 11.60 10.84
C SER A 24 12.72 12.91 10.54
N ASP A 25 13.47 13.96 10.19
CA ASP A 25 12.91 15.29 9.98
C ASP A 25 12.31 15.46 8.59
N ASN A 26 12.69 14.61 7.64
CA ASN A 26 12.24 14.71 6.25
C ASN A 26 11.20 13.65 5.88
N ARG A 27 10.81 12.86 6.85
CA ARG A 27 9.88 11.77 6.60
C ARG A 27 8.49 12.30 6.33
N ILE A 28 7.86 11.76 5.28
CA ILE A 28 6.48 12.15 4.94
C ILE A 28 5.54 11.65 6.03
N THR A 29 4.68 12.53 6.53
CA THR A 29 3.69 12.14 7.54
C THR A 29 2.55 11.38 6.90
N SER A 30 1.96 10.47 7.67
CA SER A 30 0.80 9.71 7.21
C SER A 30 -0.41 10.62 6.93
N ASP A 31 -0.52 11.73 7.64
CA ASP A 31 -1.60 12.69 7.39
C ASP A 31 -1.56 13.26 5.97
N LEU A 32 -0.36 13.57 5.49
CA LEU A 32 -0.20 14.13 4.17
C LEU A 32 -0.62 13.15 3.07
N LEU A 33 -0.43 11.86 3.29
CA LEU A 33 -0.74 10.83 2.30
C LEU A 33 -2.04 10.07 2.58
N ARG A 34 -2.80 10.50 3.57
CA ARG A 34 -4.00 9.78 4.00
C ARG A 34 -4.96 9.51 2.86
N GLY A 35 -5.24 10.19 1.97
CA GLY A 35 -6.18 9.92 0.89
C GLY A 35 -5.61 9.08 -0.24
N HIS A 36 -4.35 8.64 -0.16
CA HIS A 36 -3.66 8.02 -1.28
C HIS A 36 -3.31 6.55 -1.08
N THR A 37 -3.51 6.01 0.12
CA THR A 37 -3.12 4.64 0.43
C THR A 37 -3.82 3.63 -0.48
N ASP A 38 -5.12 3.76 -0.66
CA ASP A 38 -5.89 2.84 -1.50
C ASP A 38 -5.36 2.85 -2.94
N THR A 39 -5.03 4.03 -3.44
CA THR A 39 -4.50 4.17 -4.80
C THR A 39 -3.12 3.53 -4.94
N MET A 40 -2.27 3.66 -3.92
CA MET A 40 -0.96 2.99 -3.90
C MET A 40 -1.12 1.48 -3.95
N VAL A 41 -2.03 0.94 -3.15
CA VAL A 41 -2.30 -0.50 -3.14
C VAL A 41 -2.81 -0.95 -4.51
N LEU A 42 -3.77 -0.23 -5.08
CA LEU A 42 -4.31 -0.57 -6.39
C LEU A 42 -3.24 -0.51 -7.48
N ARG A 43 -2.32 0.45 -7.41
CA ARG A 43 -1.21 0.51 -8.36
C ARG A 43 -0.39 -0.77 -8.33
N LEU A 44 -0.01 -1.21 -7.15
CA LEU A 44 0.78 -2.42 -7.02
C LEU A 44 0.04 -3.65 -7.51
N LEU A 45 -1.25 -3.72 -7.24
CA LEU A 45 -2.07 -4.84 -7.69
C LEU A 45 -2.37 -4.78 -9.18
N SER A 46 -2.28 -3.61 -9.79
CA SER A 46 -2.43 -3.50 -11.25
C SER A 46 -1.28 -4.14 -12.00
N GLU A 47 -0.15 -4.32 -11.33
CA GLU A 47 1.05 -4.92 -11.93
C GLU A 47 1.09 -6.44 -11.76
N ALA A 48 0.63 -6.93 -10.62
CA ALA A 48 0.61 -8.35 -10.30
C ALA A 48 -0.19 -8.58 -9.03
N ASP A 49 -0.70 -9.79 -8.85
CA ASP A 49 -1.29 -10.20 -7.58
C ASP A 49 -0.19 -10.20 -6.51
N ARG A 50 -0.53 -9.76 -5.30
CA ARG A 50 0.46 -9.64 -4.24
C ARG A 50 -0.16 -9.97 -2.91
N TYR A 51 0.66 -10.46 -1.99
CA TYR A 51 0.22 -10.61 -0.61
C TYR A 51 0.68 -9.40 0.20
N GLY A 52 0.14 -9.27 1.40
CA GLY A 52 0.27 -8.02 2.16
C GLY A 52 1.70 -7.59 2.46
N TYR A 53 2.56 -8.54 2.80
CA TYR A 53 3.97 -8.23 3.06
C TYR A 53 4.64 -7.60 1.84
N GLU A 54 4.34 -8.10 0.64
CA GLU A 54 4.89 -7.53 -0.58
C GLU A 54 4.43 -6.09 -0.79
N ILE A 55 3.18 -5.80 -0.48
CA ILE A 55 2.64 -4.45 -0.62
C ILE A 55 3.44 -3.47 0.25
N VAL A 56 3.62 -3.80 1.52
CA VAL A 56 4.37 -2.96 2.46
C VAL A 56 5.81 -2.77 1.98
N LYS A 57 6.45 -3.88 1.61
CA LYS A 57 7.83 -3.88 1.16
C LYS A 57 8.03 -3.00 -0.08
N LEU A 58 7.15 -3.15 -1.07
CA LEU A 58 7.29 -2.40 -2.31
C LEU A 58 7.04 -0.90 -2.13
N ILE A 59 6.09 -0.53 -1.29
CA ILE A 59 5.86 0.89 -1.02
C ILE A 59 7.08 1.50 -0.36
N ALA A 60 7.68 0.81 0.60
CA ALA A 60 8.90 1.30 1.25
C ALA A 60 10.04 1.41 0.24
N GLU A 61 10.25 0.39 -0.57
CA GLU A 61 11.34 0.39 -1.55
C GLU A 61 11.17 1.48 -2.61
N ARG A 62 9.96 1.61 -3.16
CA ARG A 62 9.69 2.59 -4.23
C ARG A 62 9.73 4.02 -3.74
N SER A 63 9.47 4.24 -2.46
CA SER A 63 9.60 5.57 -1.87
C SER A 63 11.02 5.89 -1.41
N GLY A 64 11.96 4.97 -1.62
CA GLY A 64 13.32 5.15 -1.14
C GLY A 64 13.41 5.17 0.38
N GLY A 65 12.48 4.50 1.05
CA GLY A 65 12.42 4.48 2.50
C GLY A 65 11.77 5.72 3.12
N GLU A 66 11.30 6.63 2.30
CA GLU A 66 10.73 7.89 2.82
C GLU A 66 9.28 7.74 3.27
N TYR A 67 8.60 6.68 2.87
CA TYR A 67 7.26 6.40 3.34
C TYR A 67 7.14 4.94 3.76
N GLU A 68 6.71 4.75 5.00
CA GLU A 68 6.45 3.43 5.56
C GLU A 68 4.95 3.25 5.78
N LEU A 69 4.36 2.28 5.11
CA LEU A 69 2.96 1.98 5.29
C LEU A 69 2.79 1.09 6.51
N LYS A 70 2.05 1.57 7.49
CA LYS A 70 1.85 0.85 8.74
C LYS A 70 0.88 -0.31 8.54
N GLU A 71 1.05 -1.33 9.36
CA GLU A 71 0.24 -2.53 9.35
C GLU A 71 -1.26 -2.25 9.44
N ALA A 72 -1.67 -1.44 10.42
CA ALA A 72 -3.07 -1.11 10.61
C ALA A 72 -3.64 -0.37 9.39
N THR A 73 -2.87 0.53 8.81
CA THR A 73 -3.29 1.29 7.64
C THR A 73 -3.44 0.38 6.42
N THR A 74 -2.51 -0.55 6.25
CA THR A 74 -2.58 -1.52 5.16
C THR A 74 -3.81 -2.40 5.28
N TYR A 75 -4.05 -2.90 6.49
CA TYR A 75 -5.20 -3.75 6.75
C TYR A 75 -6.51 -3.02 6.47
N SER A 76 -6.61 -1.78 6.92
CA SER A 76 -7.80 -0.96 6.67
C SER A 76 -8.01 -0.70 5.18
N SER A 77 -6.94 -0.45 4.45
CA SER A 77 -7.01 -0.19 3.01
C SER A 77 -7.51 -1.42 2.25
N VAL A 78 -6.91 -2.59 2.47
CA VAL A 78 -7.32 -3.78 1.74
C VAL A 78 -8.75 -4.19 2.10
N ARG A 79 -9.15 -4.01 3.34
CA ARG A 79 -10.52 -4.31 3.77
C ARG A 79 -11.53 -3.40 3.05
N ARG A 80 -11.22 -2.12 2.95
CA ARG A 80 -12.07 -1.14 2.28
C ARG A 80 -12.19 -1.46 0.79
N LEU A 81 -11.06 -1.74 0.14
CA LEU A 81 -11.03 -2.07 -1.27
C LEU A 81 -11.78 -3.36 -1.57
N GLU A 82 -11.67 -4.33 -0.70
CA GLU A 82 -12.39 -5.60 -0.82
C GLU A 82 -13.89 -5.38 -0.70
N THR A 83 -14.31 -4.62 0.31
CA THR A 83 -15.72 -4.31 0.54
C THR A 83 -16.32 -3.58 -0.65
N ASP A 84 -15.56 -2.69 -1.27
CA ASP A 84 -16.02 -1.91 -2.41
C ASP A 84 -15.96 -2.69 -3.74
N GLY A 85 -15.42 -3.90 -3.73
CA GLY A 85 -15.33 -4.71 -4.93
C GLY A 85 -14.17 -4.33 -5.85
N ASP A 86 -13.24 -3.52 -5.38
CA ASP A 86 -12.08 -3.11 -6.17
C ASP A 86 -11.00 -4.19 -6.21
N ILE A 87 -10.96 -5.05 -5.21
CA ILE A 87 -10.05 -6.18 -5.13
C ILE A 87 -10.79 -7.41 -4.62
N GLU A 88 -10.20 -8.57 -4.88
CA GLU A 88 -10.63 -9.84 -4.30
C GLU A 88 -9.40 -10.54 -3.77
N TRP A 89 -9.59 -11.60 -2.99
CA TRP A 89 -8.47 -12.30 -2.40
C TRP A 89 -8.61 -13.82 -2.59
N TYR A 90 -7.48 -14.50 -2.50
CA TYR A 90 -7.43 -15.96 -2.55
C TYR A 90 -6.22 -16.46 -1.76
N TRP A 91 -6.26 -17.72 -1.39
CA TRP A 91 -5.11 -18.32 -0.72
C TRP A 91 -4.09 -18.73 -1.77
N GLY A 92 -2.83 -18.38 -1.51
CA GLY A 92 -1.74 -18.80 -2.38
C GLY A 92 -1.32 -20.22 -2.13
N ASP A 93 -0.30 -20.66 -2.87
CA ASP A 93 0.23 -22.02 -2.79
C ASP A 93 0.92 -22.24 -1.45
N GLU A 94 0.66 -23.38 -0.83
CA GLU A 94 1.24 -23.77 0.44
C GLU A 94 2.66 -24.33 0.32
N SER A 95 3.14 -24.58 -0.89
CA SER A 95 4.44 -25.22 -1.10
C SER A 95 5.61 -24.37 -0.61
N GLN A 96 5.41 -23.10 -0.36
CA GLN A 96 6.45 -22.16 0.03
C GLN A 96 6.47 -21.87 1.54
N GLY A 97 6.02 -22.82 2.33
CA GLY A 97 6.15 -22.72 3.79
C GLY A 97 5.01 -22.04 4.51
N GLY A 98 3.82 -22.01 3.92
CA GLY A 98 2.64 -21.50 4.56
C GLY A 98 1.72 -20.79 3.60
N ARG A 99 0.45 -20.77 3.97
CA ARG A 99 -0.55 -20.13 3.15
C ARG A 99 -0.45 -18.62 3.30
N ARG A 100 -0.51 -17.93 2.18
CA ARG A 100 -0.55 -16.47 2.14
C ARG A 100 -1.81 -16.01 1.45
N LYS A 101 -2.39 -14.95 2.00
CA LYS A 101 -3.57 -14.34 1.41
C LYS A 101 -3.11 -13.37 0.34
N TYR A 102 -3.40 -13.70 -0.91
CA TYR A 102 -3.09 -12.85 -2.05
C TYR A 102 -4.27 -11.99 -2.41
N PHE A 103 -3.98 -10.79 -2.91
CA PHE A 103 -4.98 -9.86 -3.38
C PHE A 103 -4.83 -9.66 -4.88
N ARG A 104 -5.97 -9.51 -5.54
CA ARG A 104 -6.05 -9.34 -6.99
C ARG A 104 -6.96 -8.17 -7.28
N ILE A 105 -6.54 -7.30 -8.20
CA ILE A 105 -7.37 -6.18 -8.63
C ILE A 105 -8.47 -6.68 -9.55
N THR A 106 -9.68 -6.12 -9.41
CA THR A 106 -10.82 -6.44 -10.29
C THR A 106 -10.89 -5.42 -11.43
N PRO A 107 -11.70 -5.68 -12.47
CA PRO A 107 -11.95 -4.65 -13.49
C PRO A 107 -12.46 -3.33 -12.90
N LYS A 108 -13.32 -3.41 -11.88
CA LYS A 108 -13.78 -2.22 -11.16
C LYS A 108 -12.61 -1.52 -10.48
N GLY A 109 -11.71 -2.28 -9.86
CA GLY A 109 -10.53 -1.72 -9.21
C GLY A 109 -9.60 -1.00 -10.17
N LYS A 110 -9.46 -1.52 -11.39
CA LYS A 110 -8.66 -0.85 -12.42
C LYS A 110 -9.24 0.51 -12.78
N ALA A 111 -10.57 0.58 -12.89
CA ALA A 111 -11.25 1.85 -13.16
C ALA A 111 -11.09 2.81 -11.98
N THR A 112 -11.21 2.31 -10.76
CA THR A 112 -11.01 3.10 -9.55
C THR A 112 -9.60 3.67 -9.50
N TYR A 113 -8.60 2.84 -9.79
CA TYR A 113 -7.21 3.29 -9.84
C TYR A 113 -7.03 4.43 -10.84
N ALA A 114 -7.52 4.24 -12.06
CA ALA A 114 -7.37 5.24 -13.12
C ALA A 114 -8.02 6.57 -12.71
N ARG A 115 -9.21 6.52 -12.13
CA ARG A 115 -9.92 7.70 -11.67
C ARG A 115 -9.15 8.41 -10.55
N ASN A 116 -8.69 7.66 -9.58
CA ASN A 116 -7.96 8.22 -8.43
C ASN A 116 -6.65 8.88 -8.88
N LYS A 117 -5.95 8.23 -9.80
CA LYS A 117 -4.70 8.78 -10.33
C LYS A 117 -4.96 10.09 -11.07
N SER A 118 -5.98 10.11 -11.91
CA SER A 118 -6.37 11.31 -12.65
C SER A 118 -6.77 12.46 -11.70
N ASN A 119 -7.53 12.14 -10.67
CA ASN A 119 -7.94 13.12 -9.67
C ASN A 119 -6.75 13.68 -8.91
N TRP A 120 -5.78 12.84 -8.58
CA TRP A 120 -4.58 13.32 -7.92
C TRP A 120 -3.75 14.24 -8.82
N GLN A 121 -3.60 13.88 -10.09
CA GLN A 121 -2.86 14.71 -11.03
C GLN A 121 -3.51 16.07 -11.19
N TYR A 122 -4.84 16.11 -11.22
CA TYR A 122 -5.58 17.35 -11.27
C TYR A 122 -5.36 18.18 -9.99
N ALA A 123 -5.51 17.56 -8.83
CA ALA A 123 -5.33 18.24 -7.55
C ALA A 123 -3.92 18.81 -7.43
N LYS A 124 -2.92 18.07 -7.89
CA LYS A 124 -1.53 18.53 -7.85
C LYS A 124 -1.36 19.80 -8.65
N ARG A 125 -1.94 19.87 -9.85
CA ARG A 125 -1.85 21.08 -10.68
C ARG A 125 -2.51 22.29 -10.00
N VAL A 126 -3.66 22.06 -9.35
CA VAL A 126 -4.35 23.13 -8.64
C VAL A 126 -3.53 23.59 -7.44
N LEU A 127 -3.01 22.67 -6.66
CA LEU A 127 -2.19 23.00 -5.49
C LEU A 127 -0.92 23.75 -5.89
N ASP A 128 -0.30 23.37 -7.01
CA ASP A 128 0.89 24.08 -7.50
C ASP A 128 0.60 25.55 -7.79
N ARG A 129 -0.62 25.87 -8.20
CA ARG A 129 -1.01 27.27 -8.44
C ARG A 129 -1.34 28.04 -7.17
N LEU A 130 -1.71 27.33 -6.11
CA LEU A 130 -2.11 27.95 -4.85
C LEU A 130 -0.96 28.14 -3.87
N LEU A 131 0.06 27.32 -3.99
CA LEU A 131 1.21 27.35 -3.09
C LEU A 131 2.43 27.93 -3.76
#